data_f8c833b28e82eccf014ce614259a323f
#
_entry.id   f8c833b28e82eccf014ce614259a323f
#
_cell.length_a   1.000
_cell.length_b   1.000
_cell.length_c   1.000
_cell.angle_alpha   90.00
_cell.angle_beta   90.00
_cell.angle_gamma   90.00
#
_symmetry.space_group_name_H-M   'P 1'
#
loop_
_entity.id
_entity.type
_entity.pdbx_description
1 polymer ?
#
loop_
_entity_poly.entity_id
_entity_poly.type
_entity_poly.pdbx_seq_one_letter_code
_entity_poly.pdbx_strand_id
1 'polypeptide(L)'
;MNYDFKTNCDSNNNCNSNAKNSSEIDLDNLTFEFISEINDKLYEYLSNIANICNKFDNVKNTFFIDNEDCETTIDNEPNENIKDNNTLEDNYSKVIIAIKDKTIVGFISIYLIDESTAEICGFVLPEYRNNNIGNYLMEKLSYEMEDFYISIPVAKDNKTAPNFLRTNGYYPSTTECSMVINTDNIVEKPSSFDCSIDFKKTENEDEIIFEIFKDNNNIGSCFVSIFETCGCIHNVEINEAFRGNGYSKLLLQYSLYDIKNICQNIILHVTKENVPAYNLYKKLNFITTSEIIYYNNL
;
A
#
# COMPACT_ATOMS: atom_id res chain seq x y z
N MET A 1 17.12 -8.48 -24.41
CA MET A 1 18.56 -8.21 -24.09
C MET A 1 18.99 -9.10 -22.95
N ASN A 2 20.21 -9.63 -22.96
CA ASN A 2 20.68 -10.50 -21.88
C ASN A 2 21.33 -9.62 -20.80
N TYR A 3 20.64 -9.39 -19.70
CA TYR A 3 21.22 -8.79 -18.51
C TYR A 3 22.02 -9.85 -17.74
N ASP A 4 23.22 -9.49 -17.25
CA ASP A 4 24.01 -10.37 -16.39
C ASP A 4 23.45 -10.29 -14.95
N PHE A 5 22.54 -11.18 -14.62
CA PHE A 5 21.96 -11.33 -13.29
C PHE A 5 22.94 -12.06 -12.35
N LYS A 6 24.08 -11.45 -12.05
CA LYS A 6 25.01 -11.99 -11.06
C LYS A 6 24.59 -11.53 -9.67
N THR A 7 24.02 -12.42 -8.91
CA THR A 7 23.84 -12.27 -7.46
C THR A 7 25.20 -12.44 -6.78
N ASN A 8 25.93 -11.35 -6.55
CA ASN A 8 27.02 -11.34 -5.59
C ASN A 8 26.44 -11.04 -4.18
N CYS A 9 25.80 -12.01 -3.58
CA CYS A 9 25.51 -12.00 -2.15
C CYS A 9 26.32 -13.12 -1.49
N ASP A 10 27.61 -12.91 -1.31
CA ASP A 10 28.36 -13.66 -0.31
C ASP A 10 27.93 -13.17 1.08
N SER A 11 27.21 -14.04 1.76
CA SER A 11 26.74 -13.88 3.14
C SER A 11 27.91 -14.07 4.12
N ASN A 12 28.84 -13.14 4.18
CA ASN A 12 29.80 -12.99 5.29
C ASN A 12 30.63 -11.71 5.11
N ASN A 13 30.12 -10.58 5.54
CA ASN A 13 30.99 -9.45 5.88
C ASN A 13 30.39 -8.65 7.04
N ASN A 14 31.07 -8.74 8.17
CA ASN A 14 30.94 -7.85 9.33
C ASN A 14 31.01 -6.38 8.85
N CYS A 15 29.91 -5.67 8.97
CA CYS A 15 29.88 -4.21 8.76
C CYS A 15 30.58 -3.52 9.92
N ASN A 16 31.87 -3.34 9.82
CA ASN A 16 32.61 -2.35 10.61
C ASN A 16 32.30 -0.97 10.06
N SER A 17 31.68 -0.13 10.90
CA SER A 17 31.48 1.29 10.68
C SER A 17 32.81 2.05 10.62
N ASN A 18 33.33 2.22 9.41
CA ASN A 18 34.32 3.22 9.12
C ASN A 18 33.88 4.01 7.90
N ALA A 19 33.58 5.29 8.11
CA ALA A 19 33.33 6.26 7.06
C ALA A 19 34.47 6.24 6.06
N LYS A 20 34.29 5.57 4.92
CA LYS A 20 35.19 5.70 3.77
C LYS A 20 34.68 6.89 2.94
N ASN A 21 35.66 7.74 2.59
CA ASN A 21 35.52 8.80 1.59
C ASN A 21 34.67 8.32 0.42
N SER A 22 33.60 9.07 0.11
CA SER A 22 32.84 8.87 -1.09
C SER A 22 33.73 9.13 -2.32
N SER A 23 34.33 8.08 -2.86
CA SER A 23 34.81 8.13 -4.23
C SER A 23 33.60 8.34 -5.09
N GLU A 24 33.56 9.43 -5.87
CA GLU A 24 32.55 9.62 -6.90
C GLU A 24 32.51 8.34 -7.76
N ILE A 25 31.31 7.74 -7.87
CA ILE A 25 31.12 6.60 -8.75
C ILE A 25 31.19 7.15 -10.17
N ASP A 26 32.09 6.60 -10.96
CA ASP A 26 32.13 6.86 -12.38
C ASP A 26 30.78 6.46 -13.01
N LEU A 27 30.06 7.43 -13.60
CA LEU A 27 28.77 7.22 -14.25
C LEU A 27 28.90 6.90 -15.74
N ASP A 28 30.11 6.71 -16.27
CA ASP A 28 30.29 6.23 -17.64
C ASP A 28 29.53 4.90 -17.80
N ASN A 29 28.82 4.73 -18.92
CA ASN A 29 27.95 3.60 -19.22
C ASN A 29 26.68 3.47 -18.32
N LEU A 30 26.24 4.53 -17.65
CA LEU A 30 24.89 4.58 -17.05
C LEU A 30 23.84 4.81 -18.15
N THR A 31 22.87 3.91 -18.23
CA THR A 31 21.74 3.99 -19.18
C THR A 31 20.42 3.80 -18.46
N PHE A 32 19.32 4.29 -19.07
CA PHE A 32 17.98 4.17 -18.55
C PHE A 32 17.07 3.55 -19.61
N GLU A 33 16.31 2.54 -19.22
CA GLU A 33 15.38 1.85 -20.11
C GLU A 33 13.97 1.84 -19.52
N PHE A 34 12.96 2.03 -20.38
CA PHE A 34 11.55 1.86 -20.06
C PHE A 34 11.11 0.48 -20.56
N ILE A 35 10.53 -0.32 -19.67
CA ILE A 35 10.11 -1.69 -19.95
C ILE A 35 8.62 -1.79 -19.64
N SER A 36 7.84 -2.22 -20.63
CA SER A 36 6.39 -2.42 -20.51
C SER A 36 5.98 -3.87 -20.22
N GLU A 37 6.89 -4.83 -20.44
CA GLU A 37 6.62 -6.25 -20.19
C GLU A 37 7.64 -6.78 -19.18
N ILE A 38 7.15 -7.16 -18.00
CA ILE A 38 7.99 -7.63 -16.88
C ILE A 38 7.84 -9.15 -16.79
N ASN A 39 8.93 -9.86 -17.07
CA ASN A 39 8.97 -11.31 -16.88
C ASN A 39 9.43 -11.68 -15.47
N ASP A 40 9.17 -12.93 -15.05
CA ASP A 40 9.46 -13.43 -13.70
C ASP A 40 10.90 -13.18 -13.26
N LYS A 41 11.85 -13.36 -14.16
CA LYS A 41 13.27 -13.14 -13.85
C LYS A 41 13.60 -11.70 -13.56
N LEU A 42 13.02 -10.77 -14.29
CA LEU A 42 13.19 -9.34 -14.02
C LEU A 42 12.49 -8.97 -12.70
N TYR A 43 11.27 -9.48 -12.50
CA TYR A 43 10.53 -9.30 -11.25
C TYR A 43 11.32 -9.76 -10.02
N GLU A 44 11.87 -10.99 -10.05
CA GLU A 44 12.70 -11.52 -8.95
C GLU A 44 13.91 -10.62 -8.67
N TYR A 45 14.55 -10.12 -9.72
CA TYR A 45 15.70 -9.25 -9.59
C TYR A 45 15.35 -7.89 -8.97
N LEU A 46 14.27 -7.26 -9.42
CA LEU A 46 13.78 -5.99 -8.89
C LEU A 46 13.29 -6.14 -7.44
N SER A 47 12.61 -7.21 -7.11
CA SER A 47 12.20 -7.57 -5.74
C SER A 47 13.41 -7.69 -4.81
N ASN A 48 14.50 -8.30 -5.29
CA ASN A 48 15.73 -8.40 -4.51
C ASN A 48 16.35 -7.01 -4.25
N ILE A 49 16.38 -6.10 -5.24
CA ILE A 49 16.84 -4.73 -5.06
C ILE A 49 15.97 -3.99 -4.02
N ALA A 50 14.65 -4.11 -4.12
CA ALA A 50 13.73 -3.50 -3.16
C ALA A 50 13.98 -4.02 -1.73
N ASN A 51 14.17 -5.33 -1.56
CA ASN A 51 14.49 -5.95 -0.27
C ASN A 51 15.83 -5.46 0.32
N ILE A 52 16.86 -5.32 -0.53
CA ILE A 52 18.17 -4.76 -0.09
C ILE A 52 17.99 -3.32 0.40
N CYS A 53 17.27 -2.50 -0.35
CA CYS A 53 16.99 -1.10 0.00
C CYS A 53 16.18 -0.98 1.29
N ASN A 54 15.08 -1.72 1.40
CA ASN A 54 14.23 -1.73 2.59
C ASN A 54 14.98 -2.17 3.85
N LYS A 55 15.81 -3.19 3.72
CA LYS A 55 16.64 -3.66 4.83
C LYS A 55 17.69 -2.63 5.23
N PHE A 56 18.32 -1.95 4.27
CA PHE A 56 19.32 -0.91 4.53
C PHE A 56 18.68 0.31 5.22
N ASP A 57 17.52 0.75 4.76
CA ASP A 57 16.79 1.90 5.29
C ASP A 57 16.01 1.55 6.58
N ASN A 58 15.90 0.26 6.93
CA ASN A 58 15.07 -0.26 8.02
C ASN A 58 13.61 0.20 7.91
N VAL A 59 13.05 0.10 6.71
CA VAL A 59 11.66 0.43 6.38
C VAL A 59 11.00 -0.71 5.62
N LYS A 60 9.68 -0.66 5.50
CA LYS A 60 8.88 -1.53 4.64
C LYS A 60 8.17 -0.66 3.61
N ASN A 61 8.88 -0.26 2.56
CA ASN A 61 8.23 0.35 1.41
C ASN A 61 7.63 -0.76 0.54
N THR A 62 6.43 -0.54 0.10
CA THR A 62 5.74 -1.46 -0.79
C THR A 62 6.40 -1.42 -2.18
N PHE A 63 6.43 -2.55 -2.83
CA PHE A 63 6.91 -2.72 -4.19
C PHE A 63 5.75 -3.31 -5.00
N PHE A 64 5.27 -2.58 -5.98
CA PHE A 64 4.13 -2.97 -6.79
C PHE A 64 4.63 -3.40 -8.17
N ILE A 65 4.43 -4.65 -8.50
CA ILE A 65 4.43 -5.19 -9.86
C ILE A 65 3.42 -6.34 -9.84
N ASP A 66 2.41 -6.28 -10.70
CA ASP A 66 1.54 -7.40 -10.91
C ASP A 66 2.32 -8.55 -11.55
N ASN A 67 2.33 -9.67 -10.88
CA ASN A 67 2.74 -10.94 -11.44
C ASN A 67 1.52 -11.86 -11.30
N GLU A 68 0.93 -12.30 -12.39
CA GLU A 68 -0.29 -13.14 -12.40
C GLU A 68 -0.18 -14.40 -11.54
N ASP A 69 1.06 -14.80 -11.15
CA ASP A 69 1.35 -15.99 -10.35
C ASP A 69 1.73 -15.68 -8.88
N CYS A 70 1.69 -14.42 -8.41
CA CYS A 70 2.11 -14.10 -7.06
C CYS A 70 0.94 -14.16 -6.07
N GLU A 71 0.55 -15.36 -5.65
CA GLU A 71 -0.30 -15.63 -4.47
C GLU A 71 0.39 -15.23 -3.15
N THR A 72 1.14 -14.18 -3.08
CA THR A 72 1.76 -13.79 -1.82
C THR A 72 1.46 -12.37 -1.43
N THR A 73 0.54 -12.33 -0.50
CA THR A 73 0.56 -11.55 0.71
C THR A 73 0.18 -10.09 0.64
N ILE A 74 -1.00 -9.87 1.21
CA ILE A 74 -1.36 -8.71 2.02
C ILE A 74 -1.67 -7.46 1.18
N ASP A 75 -2.98 -7.23 1.06
CA ASP A 75 -3.63 -5.97 0.74
C ASP A 75 -3.76 -5.56 -0.73
N ASN A 76 -4.02 -6.51 -1.65
CA ASN A 76 -4.74 -6.15 -2.87
C ASN A 76 -5.91 -7.10 -3.05
N GLU A 77 -7.14 -6.60 -2.87
CA GLU A 77 -8.33 -7.31 -3.27
C GLU A 77 -8.22 -7.67 -4.76
N PRO A 78 -8.42 -8.94 -5.16
CA PRO A 78 -8.65 -9.23 -6.56
C PRO A 78 -9.98 -8.59 -6.94
N ASN A 79 -9.95 -7.60 -7.78
CA ASN A 79 -11.12 -6.98 -8.38
C ASN A 79 -11.70 -7.97 -9.42
N GLU A 80 -12.32 -9.06 -8.95
CA GLU A 80 -12.91 -10.13 -9.76
C GLU A 80 -14.29 -9.75 -10.31
N ASN A 81 -14.47 -8.55 -10.82
CA ASN A 81 -15.72 -8.22 -11.51
C ASN A 81 -15.52 -7.28 -12.71
N ILE A 82 -14.52 -7.53 -13.54
CA ILE A 82 -14.51 -7.02 -14.91
C ILE A 82 -14.15 -8.19 -15.84
N LYS A 83 -15.05 -9.17 -15.95
CA LYS A 83 -15.14 -10.00 -17.14
C LYS A 83 -16.10 -9.34 -18.13
N ASP A 84 -15.76 -8.20 -18.64
CA ASP A 84 -16.29 -7.73 -19.89
C ASP A 84 -15.31 -8.11 -21.00
N ASN A 85 -15.83 -8.93 -21.92
CA ASN A 85 -15.19 -9.39 -23.14
C ASN A 85 -14.84 -8.23 -24.07
N ASN A 86 -13.77 -7.49 -23.78
CA ASN A 86 -13.05 -6.66 -24.74
C ASN A 86 -11.57 -6.67 -24.34
N THR A 87 -10.83 -7.45 -25.09
CA THR A 87 -9.38 -7.45 -25.29
C THR A 87 -8.67 -6.15 -24.91
N LEU A 88 -8.20 -6.04 -23.68
CA LEU A 88 -7.05 -5.25 -23.29
C LEU A 88 -6.23 -6.12 -22.33
N GLU A 89 -5.33 -6.93 -22.91
CA GLU A 89 -4.16 -7.45 -22.21
C GLU A 89 -3.21 -6.25 -21.97
N ASP A 90 -3.65 -5.28 -21.17
CA ASP A 90 -2.80 -4.19 -20.74
C ASP A 90 -2.14 -4.61 -19.43
N ASN A 91 -0.87 -4.99 -19.52
CA ASN A 91 0.04 -5.07 -18.39
C ASN A 91 -0.01 -3.73 -17.63
N TYR A 92 -0.72 -3.70 -16.50
CA TYR A 92 -0.88 -2.50 -15.68
C TYR A 92 0.43 -2.03 -15.04
N SER A 93 1.46 -2.88 -15.02
CA SER A 93 2.75 -2.59 -14.42
C SER A 93 3.83 -2.34 -15.47
N LYS A 94 4.53 -1.22 -15.32
CA LYS A 94 5.67 -0.82 -16.15
C LYS A 94 6.87 -0.51 -15.25
N VAL A 95 8.07 -0.48 -15.79
CA VAL A 95 9.26 -0.16 -15.00
C VAL A 95 10.26 0.69 -15.78
N ILE A 96 10.87 1.65 -15.11
CA ILE A 96 12.05 2.37 -15.59
C ILE A 96 13.25 1.84 -14.81
N ILE A 97 14.24 1.30 -15.50
CA ILE A 97 15.46 0.78 -14.88
C ILE A 97 16.67 1.65 -15.17
N ALA A 98 17.55 1.78 -14.19
CA ALA A 98 18.87 2.38 -14.33
C ALA A 98 19.93 1.27 -14.37
N ILE A 99 20.71 1.24 -15.43
CA ILE A 99 21.70 0.18 -15.70
C ILE A 99 23.08 0.79 -15.69
N LYS A 100 23.98 0.26 -14.86
CA LYS A 100 25.41 0.59 -14.81
C LYS A 100 26.23 -0.68 -15.10
N ASP A 101 27.06 -0.63 -16.12
CA ASP A 101 27.94 -1.75 -16.52
C ASP A 101 27.18 -3.10 -16.62
N LYS A 102 25.99 -3.09 -17.27
CA LYS A 102 25.06 -4.23 -17.44
C LYS A 102 24.35 -4.72 -16.16
N THR A 103 24.47 -4.00 -15.05
CA THR A 103 23.82 -4.31 -13.78
C THR A 103 22.71 -3.29 -13.51
N ILE A 104 21.51 -3.72 -13.15
CA ILE A 104 20.46 -2.80 -12.71
C ILE A 104 20.82 -2.28 -11.31
N VAL A 105 20.98 -0.97 -11.17
CA VAL A 105 21.40 -0.31 -9.94
C VAL A 105 20.29 0.49 -9.27
N GLY A 106 19.17 0.66 -9.96
CA GLY A 106 17.97 1.30 -9.44
C GLY A 106 16.82 1.17 -10.43
N PHE A 107 15.61 1.42 -9.95
CA PHE A 107 14.41 1.40 -10.80
C PHE A 107 13.28 2.22 -10.18
N ILE A 108 12.27 2.52 -11.01
CA ILE A 108 10.94 2.96 -10.61
C ILE A 108 9.94 1.96 -11.19
N SER A 109 9.13 1.34 -10.35
CA SER A 109 7.95 0.60 -10.80
C SER A 109 6.76 1.56 -10.90
N ILE A 110 5.92 1.35 -11.91
CA ILE A 110 4.77 2.18 -12.26
C ILE A 110 3.57 1.25 -12.32
N TYR A 111 2.59 1.49 -11.48
CA TYR A 111 1.31 0.80 -11.48
C TYR A 111 0.22 1.75 -11.94
N LEU A 112 -0.44 1.44 -13.05
CA LEU A 112 -1.54 2.25 -13.59
C LEU A 112 -2.82 1.92 -12.82
N ILE A 113 -3.35 2.91 -12.09
CA ILE A 113 -4.63 2.78 -11.39
C ILE A 113 -5.79 2.97 -12.37
N ASP A 114 -5.63 3.95 -13.27
CA ASP A 114 -6.57 4.25 -14.35
C ASP A 114 -5.84 4.92 -15.53
N GLU A 115 -6.59 5.45 -16.51
CA GLU A 115 -6.05 6.08 -17.72
C GLU A 115 -5.25 7.37 -17.46
N SER A 116 -5.31 7.93 -16.25
CA SER A 116 -4.72 9.23 -15.90
C SER A 116 -3.97 9.23 -14.56
N THR A 117 -4.01 8.13 -13.84
CA THR A 117 -3.45 8.03 -12.48
C THR A 117 -2.50 6.84 -12.38
N ALA A 118 -1.32 7.09 -11.86
CA ALA A 118 -0.34 6.04 -11.59
C ALA A 118 0.20 6.11 -10.16
N GLU A 119 0.40 4.96 -9.55
CA GLU A 119 1.14 4.81 -8.31
C GLU A 119 2.54 4.30 -8.62
N ILE A 120 3.54 4.89 -8.00
CA ILE A 120 4.93 4.51 -8.26
C ILE A 120 5.69 4.22 -6.97
N CYS A 121 6.65 3.32 -7.04
CA CYS A 121 7.70 3.22 -6.03
C CYS A 121 9.07 3.15 -6.69
N GLY A 122 10.10 3.68 -6.02
CA GLY A 122 11.43 3.76 -6.58
C GLY A 122 12.51 3.34 -5.60
N PHE A 123 13.54 2.66 -6.13
CA PHE A 123 14.66 2.14 -5.37
C PHE A 123 15.97 2.39 -6.10
N VAL A 124 16.99 2.81 -5.35
CA VAL A 124 18.38 2.88 -5.82
C VAL A 124 19.25 2.15 -4.80
N LEU A 125 20.04 1.19 -5.26
CA LEU A 125 20.95 0.44 -4.39
C LEU A 125 21.78 1.38 -3.53
N PRO A 126 21.95 1.10 -2.23
CA PRO A 126 22.60 2.01 -1.28
C PRO A 126 23.97 2.52 -1.72
N GLU A 127 24.78 1.67 -2.30
CA GLU A 127 26.12 2.01 -2.80
C GLU A 127 26.12 2.95 -4.00
N TYR A 128 25.01 3.04 -4.74
CA TYR A 128 24.84 3.91 -5.91
C TYR A 128 24.10 5.22 -5.61
N ARG A 129 23.66 5.43 -4.36
CA ARG A 129 22.97 6.66 -3.95
C ARG A 129 23.92 7.86 -3.96
N ASN A 130 23.35 9.05 -3.95
CA ASN A 130 24.05 10.34 -4.00
C ASN A 130 24.85 10.59 -5.30
N ASN A 131 24.57 9.82 -6.35
CA ASN A 131 25.15 9.98 -7.69
C ASN A 131 24.11 10.41 -8.73
N ASN A 132 23.06 11.13 -8.32
CA ASN A 132 21.98 11.64 -9.15
C ASN A 132 21.13 10.58 -9.88
N ILE A 133 21.35 9.28 -9.70
CA ILE A 133 20.58 8.22 -10.37
C ILE A 133 19.08 8.35 -10.11
N GLY A 134 18.70 8.63 -8.85
CA GLY A 134 17.30 8.88 -8.51
C GLY A 134 16.69 10.07 -9.27
N ASN A 135 17.42 11.18 -9.41
CA ASN A 135 16.94 12.34 -10.16
C ASN A 135 16.75 12.02 -11.65
N TYR A 136 17.70 11.28 -12.26
CA TYR A 136 17.55 10.85 -13.66
C TYR A 136 16.37 9.89 -13.85
N LEU A 137 16.13 8.99 -12.90
CA LEU A 137 14.95 8.12 -12.91
C LEU A 137 13.65 8.96 -12.84
N MET A 138 13.59 9.99 -11.99
CA MET A 138 12.44 10.89 -11.88
C MET A 138 12.26 11.75 -13.13
N GLU A 139 13.35 12.22 -13.76
CA GLU A 139 13.31 12.94 -15.03
C GLU A 139 12.74 12.05 -16.14
N LYS A 140 13.21 10.80 -16.22
CA LYS A 140 12.70 9.82 -17.18
C LYS A 140 11.22 9.51 -16.94
N LEU A 141 10.80 9.35 -15.67
CA LEU A 141 9.42 9.18 -15.29
C LEU A 141 8.55 10.36 -15.78
N SER A 142 8.99 11.59 -15.52
CA SER A 142 8.24 12.79 -15.92
C SER A 142 8.06 12.88 -17.43
N TYR A 143 9.01 12.39 -18.22
CA TYR A 143 8.91 12.33 -19.67
C TYR A 143 7.91 11.25 -20.14
N GLU A 144 8.00 10.04 -19.57
CA GLU A 144 7.15 8.90 -19.98
C GLU A 144 5.70 9.02 -19.47
N MET A 145 5.48 9.79 -18.40
CA MET A 145 4.21 9.91 -17.68
C MET A 145 3.75 11.36 -17.55
N GLU A 146 4.00 12.19 -18.59
CA GLU A 146 3.75 13.64 -18.57
C GLU A 146 2.28 13.98 -18.25
N ASP A 147 1.33 13.19 -18.75
CA ASP A 147 -0.10 13.41 -18.59
C ASP A 147 -0.71 12.72 -17.36
N PHE A 148 0.11 12.05 -16.53
CA PHE A 148 -0.38 11.28 -15.40
C PHE A 148 -0.29 12.04 -14.08
N TYR A 149 -1.33 11.86 -13.27
CA TYR A 149 -1.28 12.18 -11.85
C TYR A 149 -0.50 11.08 -11.14
N ILE A 150 0.64 11.45 -10.56
CA ILE A 150 1.54 10.49 -9.92
C ILE A 150 1.35 10.51 -8.42
N SER A 151 1.13 9.34 -7.85
CA SER A 151 1.04 9.10 -6.40
C SER A 151 2.20 8.21 -5.93
N ILE A 152 2.89 8.62 -4.87
CA ILE A 152 4.08 7.92 -4.34
C ILE A 152 3.85 7.59 -2.88
N PRO A 153 3.53 6.32 -2.54
CA PRO A 153 3.39 5.88 -1.17
C PRO A 153 4.77 5.75 -0.50
N VAL A 154 4.91 6.37 0.65
CA VAL A 154 6.16 6.34 1.43
C VAL A 154 5.83 5.98 2.87
N ALA A 155 6.49 4.94 3.38
CA ALA A 155 6.39 4.61 4.80
C ALA A 155 6.80 5.81 5.66
N LYS A 156 6.02 6.14 6.67
CA LYS A 156 6.21 7.34 7.51
C LYS A 156 7.57 7.40 8.20
N ASP A 157 8.14 6.25 8.51
CA ASP A 157 9.46 6.12 9.15
C ASP A 157 10.63 6.22 8.16
N ASN A 158 10.35 6.26 6.86
CA ASN A 158 11.37 6.54 5.84
C ASN A 158 11.87 7.97 5.97
N LYS A 159 13.17 8.13 6.27
CA LYS A 159 13.80 9.42 6.53
C LYS A 159 14.45 10.06 5.30
N THR A 160 14.68 9.29 4.25
CA THR A 160 15.41 9.72 3.05
C THR A 160 14.48 10.18 1.94
N ALA A 161 13.42 9.42 1.65
CA ALA A 161 12.48 9.70 0.56
C ALA A 161 11.80 11.07 0.67
N PRO A 162 11.33 11.56 1.83
CA PRO A 162 10.60 12.83 1.91
C PRO A 162 11.35 14.04 1.35
N ASN A 163 12.65 14.14 1.64
CA ASN A 163 13.46 15.25 1.14
C ASN A 163 13.73 15.12 -0.36
N PHE A 164 14.05 13.91 -0.82
CA PHE A 164 14.27 13.62 -2.23
C PHE A 164 13.01 13.93 -3.07
N LEU A 165 11.83 13.52 -2.61
CA LEU A 165 10.58 13.75 -3.32
C LEU A 165 10.26 15.24 -3.42
N ARG A 166 10.42 16.01 -2.33
CA ARG A 166 10.20 17.47 -2.37
C ARG A 166 11.12 18.18 -3.35
N THR A 167 12.38 17.77 -3.45
CA THR A 167 13.31 18.36 -4.42
C THR A 167 12.95 18.03 -5.87
N ASN A 168 12.15 16.98 -6.08
CA ASN A 168 11.62 16.58 -7.40
C ASN A 168 10.17 17.03 -7.64
N GLY A 169 9.62 17.94 -6.80
CA GLY A 169 8.31 18.54 -7.01
C GLY A 169 7.12 17.74 -6.48
N TYR A 170 7.36 16.72 -5.64
CA TYR A 170 6.32 15.92 -5.01
C TYR A 170 6.13 16.30 -3.55
N TYR A 171 4.88 16.51 -3.15
CA TYR A 171 4.54 17.01 -1.81
C TYR A 171 3.58 16.07 -1.11
N PRO A 172 3.63 15.99 0.25
CA PRO A 172 2.73 15.13 1.00
C PRO A 172 1.28 15.62 0.84
N SER A 173 0.37 14.70 0.58
CA SER A 173 -1.07 14.96 0.40
C SER A 173 -1.89 14.33 1.50
N THR A 174 -1.92 13.01 1.59
CA THR A 174 -2.74 12.24 2.53
C THR A 174 -1.87 11.24 3.30
N THR A 175 -2.36 10.85 4.47
CA THR A 175 -1.72 9.79 5.27
C THR A 175 -2.72 8.66 5.48
N GLU A 176 -2.42 7.48 4.98
CA GLU A 176 -3.18 6.28 5.24
C GLU A 176 -2.62 5.54 6.46
N CYS A 177 -3.53 5.10 7.33
CA CYS A 177 -3.22 4.33 8.52
C CYS A 177 -3.82 2.94 8.40
N SER A 178 -3.00 1.90 8.45
CA SER A 178 -3.48 0.54 8.70
C SER A 178 -3.64 0.35 10.20
N MET A 179 -4.81 -0.13 10.61
CA MET A 179 -5.12 -0.36 12.02
C MET A 179 -5.60 -1.78 12.25
N VAL A 180 -5.25 -2.36 13.38
CA VAL A 180 -5.60 -3.74 13.75
C VAL A 180 -6.19 -3.80 15.15
N ILE A 181 -7.13 -4.72 15.35
CA ILE A 181 -7.57 -5.18 16.66
C ILE A 181 -7.43 -6.70 16.74
N ASN A 182 -6.85 -7.21 17.84
CA ASN A 182 -6.94 -8.63 18.14
C ASN A 182 -8.29 -8.95 18.75
N THR A 183 -8.95 -10.00 18.28
CA THR A 183 -10.34 -10.32 18.64
C THR A 183 -10.50 -10.75 20.10
N ASP A 184 -9.44 -11.21 20.76
CA ASP A 184 -9.44 -11.48 22.21
C ASP A 184 -9.72 -10.22 23.04
N ASN A 185 -9.48 -9.03 22.48
CA ASN A 185 -9.76 -7.75 23.13
C ASN A 185 -11.22 -7.29 22.98
N ILE A 186 -12.06 -8.06 22.28
CA ILE A 186 -13.48 -7.74 22.06
C ILE A 186 -14.31 -8.44 23.13
N VAL A 187 -14.60 -7.73 24.21
CA VAL A 187 -15.17 -8.34 25.42
C VAL A 187 -16.69 -8.29 25.47
N GLU A 188 -17.33 -7.26 24.96
CA GLU A 188 -18.74 -7.01 25.22
C GLU A 188 -19.60 -7.02 23.97
N LYS A 189 -20.76 -7.70 24.08
CA LYS A 189 -21.82 -7.54 23.09
C LYS A 189 -22.39 -6.13 23.21
N PRO A 190 -22.55 -5.38 22.11
CA PRO A 190 -23.15 -4.07 22.17
C PRO A 190 -24.56 -4.18 22.72
N SER A 191 -24.86 -3.43 23.76
CA SER A 191 -26.21 -3.27 24.26
C SER A 191 -26.80 -1.98 23.70
N SER A 192 -27.77 -2.10 22.80
CA SER A 192 -28.63 -0.96 22.47
C SER A 192 -29.66 -0.81 23.56
N PHE A 193 -29.69 0.34 24.23
CA PHE A 193 -30.77 0.70 25.15
C PHE A 193 -32.00 1.26 24.41
N ASP A 194 -31.85 1.52 23.10
CA ASP A 194 -32.91 2.06 22.23
C ASP A 194 -33.57 0.90 21.47
N CYS A 195 -34.82 0.59 21.82
CA CYS A 195 -35.59 -0.48 21.20
C CYS A 195 -35.97 -0.18 19.72
N SER A 196 -35.69 1.02 19.23
CA SER A 196 -35.86 1.37 17.81
C SER A 196 -34.66 0.99 16.93
N ILE A 197 -33.56 0.49 17.53
CA ILE A 197 -32.34 0.11 16.82
C ILE A 197 -32.29 -1.41 16.63
N ASP A 198 -32.18 -1.82 15.37
CA ASP A 198 -31.99 -3.20 14.94
C ASP A 198 -30.76 -3.36 14.07
N PHE A 199 -30.24 -4.59 14.02
CA PHE A 199 -29.08 -4.96 13.20
C PHE A 199 -29.45 -6.14 12.31
N LYS A 200 -28.93 -6.13 11.09
CA LYS A 200 -29.04 -7.22 10.15
C LYS A 200 -27.66 -7.63 9.69
N LYS A 201 -27.45 -8.94 9.57
CA LYS A 201 -26.27 -9.55 8.98
C LYS A 201 -26.70 -10.27 7.71
N THR A 202 -25.94 -10.08 6.63
CA THR A 202 -26.09 -10.82 5.38
C THR A 202 -24.72 -11.37 5.02
N GLU A 203 -24.64 -12.64 4.67
CA GLU A 203 -23.40 -13.30 4.25
C GLU A 203 -23.48 -13.62 2.76
N ASN A 204 -22.49 -13.19 2.00
CA ASN A 204 -22.28 -13.55 0.60
C ASN A 204 -21.03 -14.45 0.51
N GLU A 205 -20.68 -14.90 -0.69
CA GLU A 205 -19.48 -15.77 -0.89
C GLU A 205 -18.18 -15.08 -0.47
N ASP A 206 -18.07 -13.75 -0.70
CA ASP A 206 -16.81 -13.01 -0.52
C ASP A 206 -16.79 -12.11 0.71
N GLU A 207 -17.99 -11.73 1.25
CA GLU A 207 -18.06 -10.72 2.31
C GLU A 207 -19.30 -10.90 3.22
N ILE A 208 -19.17 -10.32 4.41
CA ILE A 208 -20.26 -10.20 5.39
C ILE A 208 -20.70 -8.74 5.45
N ILE A 209 -21.98 -8.48 5.21
CA ILE A 209 -22.56 -7.14 5.29
C ILE A 209 -23.29 -6.99 6.62
N PHE A 210 -22.94 -5.97 7.36
CA PHE A 210 -23.65 -5.56 8.58
C PHE A 210 -24.40 -4.27 8.34
N GLU A 211 -25.68 -4.25 8.67
CA GLU A 211 -26.55 -3.10 8.51
C GLU A 211 -27.15 -2.70 9.86
N ILE A 212 -27.33 -1.39 10.08
CA ILE A 212 -28.00 -0.83 11.24
C ILE A 212 -29.28 -0.13 10.82
N PHE A 213 -30.36 -0.41 11.52
CA PHE A 213 -31.69 0.13 11.26
C PHE A 213 -32.17 0.97 12.43
N LYS A 214 -32.92 2.02 12.16
CA LYS A 214 -33.67 2.81 13.13
C LYS A 214 -35.10 2.97 12.67
N ASP A 215 -36.08 2.59 13.51
CA ASP A 215 -37.52 2.60 13.17
C ASP A 215 -37.78 1.91 11.83
N ASN A 216 -37.16 0.75 11.60
CA ASN A 216 -37.16 -0.06 10.38
C ASN A 216 -36.54 0.59 9.12
N ASN A 217 -35.89 1.74 9.25
CA ASN A 217 -35.16 2.36 8.15
C ASN A 217 -33.67 2.03 8.26
N ASN A 218 -33.05 1.57 7.16
CA ASN A 218 -31.61 1.39 7.10
C ASN A 218 -30.92 2.76 7.22
N ILE A 219 -30.06 2.91 8.21
CA ILE A 219 -29.33 4.14 8.49
C ILE A 219 -27.82 4.04 8.29
N GLY A 220 -27.32 2.85 7.95
CA GLY A 220 -25.91 2.66 7.66
C GLY A 220 -25.50 1.19 7.53
N SER A 221 -24.29 0.98 7.05
CA SER A 221 -23.70 -0.36 6.84
C SER A 221 -22.20 -0.35 7.03
N CYS A 222 -21.63 -1.55 7.19
CA CYS A 222 -20.21 -1.82 6.98
C CYS A 222 -20.04 -3.22 6.41
N PHE A 223 -18.92 -3.45 5.76
CA PHE A 223 -18.59 -4.69 5.08
C PHE A 223 -17.38 -5.32 5.74
N VAL A 224 -17.31 -6.65 5.73
CA VAL A 224 -16.17 -7.40 6.26
C VAL A 224 -15.83 -8.52 5.28
N SER A 225 -14.66 -8.44 4.67
CA SER A 225 -14.06 -9.53 3.90
C SER A 225 -13.26 -10.42 4.84
N ILE A 226 -13.34 -11.75 4.67
CA ILE A 226 -12.65 -12.72 5.53
C ILE A 226 -11.57 -13.42 4.69
N PHE A 227 -10.33 -13.34 5.15
CA PHE A 227 -9.17 -14.00 4.55
C PHE A 227 -8.56 -14.95 5.58
N GLU A 228 -8.76 -16.25 5.42
CA GLU A 228 -8.31 -17.26 6.38
C GLU A 228 -8.75 -16.95 7.82
N THR A 229 -7.87 -16.38 8.65
CA THR A 229 -8.12 -16.01 10.04
C THR A 229 -8.12 -14.51 10.29
N CYS A 230 -8.05 -13.71 9.24
CA CYS A 230 -8.06 -12.24 9.29
C CYS A 230 -9.33 -11.69 8.68
N GLY A 231 -9.96 -10.70 9.31
CA GLY A 231 -11.08 -9.94 8.76
C GLY A 231 -10.62 -8.53 8.35
N CYS A 232 -11.09 -8.03 7.22
CA CYS A 232 -10.90 -6.65 6.79
C CYS A 232 -12.22 -5.90 6.83
N ILE A 233 -12.34 -4.85 7.66
CA ILE A 233 -13.52 -3.98 7.70
C ILE A 233 -13.32 -2.85 6.70
N HIS A 234 -14.31 -2.65 5.82
CA HIS A 234 -14.32 -1.59 4.83
C HIS A 234 -15.73 -0.98 4.65
N ASN A 235 -15.83 0.10 3.88
CA ASN A 235 -17.09 0.77 3.53
C ASN A 235 -17.99 1.06 4.74
N VAL A 236 -17.40 1.54 5.85
CA VAL A 236 -18.18 1.92 7.05
C VAL A 236 -18.90 3.24 6.80
N GLU A 237 -20.21 3.18 6.66
CA GLU A 237 -21.01 4.35 6.36
C GLU A 237 -22.23 4.47 7.28
N ILE A 238 -22.53 5.72 7.69
CA ILE A 238 -23.80 6.11 8.31
C ILE A 238 -24.41 7.25 7.48
N ASN A 239 -25.69 7.12 7.15
CA ASN A 239 -26.42 8.12 6.40
C ASN A 239 -26.30 9.49 7.09
N GLU A 240 -26.06 10.52 6.31
CA GLU A 240 -25.70 11.86 6.79
C GLU A 240 -26.63 12.39 7.88
N ALA A 241 -27.95 12.22 7.70
CA ALA A 241 -28.97 12.67 8.66
C ALA A 241 -28.85 12.00 10.05
N PHE A 242 -28.13 10.88 10.14
CA PHE A 242 -27.98 10.11 11.38
C PHE A 242 -26.56 10.17 11.96
N ARG A 243 -25.64 10.88 11.33
CA ARG A 243 -24.25 11.03 11.82
C ARG A 243 -24.24 11.80 13.15
N GLY A 244 -23.17 11.62 13.91
CA GLY A 244 -22.99 12.30 15.20
C GLY A 244 -23.73 11.68 16.39
N ASN A 245 -24.59 10.68 16.18
CA ASN A 245 -25.40 10.03 17.21
C ASN A 245 -24.82 8.71 17.76
N GLY A 246 -23.58 8.39 17.39
CA GLY A 246 -22.88 7.18 17.87
C GLY A 246 -23.26 5.89 17.14
N TYR A 247 -24.07 5.93 16.09
CA TYR A 247 -24.52 4.73 15.36
C TYR A 247 -23.37 3.97 14.68
N SER A 248 -22.34 4.65 14.17
CA SER A 248 -21.13 3.98 13.64
C SER A 248 -20.41 3.16 14.70
N LYS A 249 -20.36 3.65 15.95
CA LYS A 249 -19.78 2.87 17.06
C LYS A 249 -20.61 1.64 17.35
N LEU A 250 -21.94 1.75 17.40
CA LEU A 250 -22.83 0.62 17.64
C LEU A 250 -22.72 -0.43 16.54
N LEU A 251 -22.73 0.01 15.26
CA LEU A 251 -22.58 -0.88 14.10
C LEU A 251 -21.27 -1.65 14.18
N LEU A 252 -20.14 -0.97 14.38
CA LEU A 252 -18.83 -1.61 14.48
C LEU A 252 -18.73 -2.54 15.70
N GLN A 253 -19.28 -2.17 16.84
CA GLN A 253 -19.31 -3.07 18.01
C GLN A 253 -20.09 -4.34 17.74
N TYR A 254 -21.21 -4.23 17.01
CA TYR A 254 -22.01 -5.37 16.62
C TYR A 254 -21.26 -6.28 15.65
N SER A 255 -20.70 -5.73 14.57
CA SER A 255 -19.93 -6.49 13.58
C SER A 255 -18.70 -7.17 14.20
N LEU A 256 -17.91 -6.43 14.98
CA LEU A 256 -16.74 -6.96 15.68
C LEU A 256 -17.10 -8.12 16.61
N TYR A 257 -18.19 -7.98 17.37
CA TYR A 257 -18.64 -9.04 18.28
C TYR A 257 -19.08 -10.30 17.53
N ASP A 258 -19.72 -10.16 16.38
CA ASP A 258 -20.20 -11.28 15.57
C ASP A 258 -19.04 -12.08 14.95
N ILE A 259 -18.03 -11.39 14.41
CA ILE A 259 -16.91 -12.03 13.71
C ILE A 259 -15.73 -12.43 14.61
N LYS A 260 -15.75 -12.09 15.89
CA LYS A 260 -14.61 -12.35 16.81
C LYS A 260 -14.24 -13.82 16.97
N ASN A 261 -15.15 -14.75 16.70
CA ASN A 261 -14.89 -16.18 16.77
C ASN A 261 -14.44 -16.78 15.42
N ILE A 262 -14.48 -15.98 14.35
CA ILE A 262 -14.10 -16.37 13.00
C ILE A 262 -12.68 -15.92 12.71
N CYS A 263 -12.34 -14.69 13.13
CA CYS A 263 -11.05 -14.05 12.87
C CYS A 263 -10.22 -13.95 14.14
N GLN A 264 -8.90 -14.08 14.03
CA GLN A 264 -7.95 -13.78 15.12
C GLN A 264 -7.63 -12.29 15.18
N ASN A 265 -7.52 -11.66 14.01
CA ASN A 265 -7.26 -10.24 13.87
C ASN A 265 -8.27 -9.62 12.91
N ILE A 266 -8.60 -8.37 13.16
CA ILE A 266 -9.44 -7.57 12.27
C ILE A 266 -8.66 -6.32 11.93
N ILE A 267 -8.50 -6.05 10.65
CA ILE A 267 -7.78 -4.90 10.10
C ILE A 267 -8.76 -3.91 9.46
N LEU A 268 -8.32 -2.69 9.31
CA LEU A 268 -8.97 -1.66 8.51
C LEU A 268 -7.94 -0.61 8.06
N HIS A 269 -8.29 0.11 7.00
CA HIS A 269 -7.54 1.24 6.50
C HIS A 269 -8.34 2.53 6.69
N VAL A 270 -7.66 3.61 7.05
CA VAL A 270 -8.30 4.90 7.23
C VAL A 270 -7.33 6.04 6.96
N THR A 271 -7.77 7.04 6.20
CA THR A 271 -6.99 8.27 6.06
C THR A 271 -6.98 9.04 7.38
N LYS A 272 -5.83 9.50 7.79
CA LYS A 272 -5.62 10.22 9.07
C LYS A 272 -6.40 11.52 9.13
N GLU A 273 -6.65 12.10 7.97
CA GLU A 273 -7.45 13.30 7.74
C GLU A 273 -8.94 13.04 8.02
N ASN A 274 -9.41 11.78 7.95
CA ASN A 274 -10.73 11.39 8.44
C ASN A 274 -10.70 11.24 9.97
N VAL A 275 -10.49 12.39 10.65
CA VAL A 275 -10.36 12.46 12.11
C VAL A 275 -11.50 11.79 12.88
N PRO A 276 -12.78 11.94 12.47
CA PRO A 276 -13.88 11.26 13.16
C PRO A 276 -13.76 9.73 13.12
N ALA A 277 -13.49 9.15 11.96
CA ALA A 277 -13.33 7.70 11.80
C ALA A 277 -12.08 7.19 12.52
N TYR A 278 -10.93 7.84 12.33
CA TYR A 278 -9.67 7.49 13.02
C TYR A 278 -9.82 7.45 14.54
N ASN A 279 -10.47 8.48 15.13
CA ASN A 279 -10.73 8.53 16.57
C ASN A 279 -11.75 7.48 17.03
N LEU A 280 -12.73 7.13 16.18
CA LEU A 280 -13.69 6.08 16.46
C LEU A 280 -12.98 4.72 16.58
N TYR A 281 -12.13 4.38 15.61
CA TYR A 281 -11.38 3.11 15.63
C TYR A 281 -10.44 3.02 16.83
N LYS A 282 -9.77 4.11 17.21
CA LYS A 282 -8.96 4.16 18.44
C LYS A 282 -9.79 3.92 19.70
N LYS A 283 -11.01 4.46 19.77
CA LYS A 283 -11.95 4.23 20.90
C LYS A 283 -12.47 2.79 20.94
N LEU A 284 -12.41 2.08 19.83
CA LEU A 284 -12.74 0.65 19.73
C LEU A 284 -11.51 -0.25 19.96
N ASN A 285 -10.38 0.32 20.41
CA ASN A 285 -9.12 -0.35 20.71
C ASN A 285 -8.35 -0.85 19.48
N PHE A 286 -8.63 -0.34 18.29
CA PHE A 286 -7.74 -0.53 17.17
C PHE A 286 -6.42 0.19 17.42
N ILE A 287 -5.31 -0.47 17.11
CA ILE A 287 -3.96 0.09 17.18
C ILE A 287 -3.43 0.32 15.76
N THR A 288 -2.78 1.44 15.53
CA THR A 288 -2.13 1.73 14.24
C THR A 288 -0.87 0.87 14.11
N THR A 289 -0.76 0.10 13.05
CA THR A 289 0.39 -0.77 12.75
C THR A 289 1.32 -0.17 11.71
N SER A 290 0.79 0.59 10.77
CA SER A 290 1.58 1.30 9.76
C SER A 290 0.92 2.63 9.38
N GLU A 291 1.75 3.56 8.93
CA GLU A 291 1.31 4.83 8.33
C GLU A 291 2.08 5.02 7.00
N ILE A 292 1.34 5.24 5.92
CA ILE A 292 1.87 5.54 4.60
C ILE A 292 1.49 6.98 4.26
N ILE A 293 2.48 7.78 3.86
CA ILE A 293 2.28 9.15 3.40
C ILE A 293 2.34 9.14 1.87
N TYR A 294 1.28 9.58 1.23
CA TYR A 294 1.23 9.73 -0.22
C TYR A 294 1.80 11.09 -0.62
N TYR A 295 2.74 11.07 -1.56
CA TYR A 295 3.34 12.26 -2.15
C TYR A 295 2.87 12.39 -3.60
N ASN A 296 2.38 13.56 -3.99
CA ASN A 296 1.80 13.78 -5.31
C ASN A 296 2.49 14.95 -6.01
N ASN A 297 2.52 14.91 -7.35
CA ASN A 297 2.81 16.09 -8.16
C ASN A 297 1.61 17.06 -8.11
N LEU A 298 1.88 18.34 -8.11
CA LEU A 298 0.86 19.39 -8.11
C LEU A 298 0.43 19.71 -9.55
#